data_376ca85f816e4741c9892634e9934c59
#
_entry.id   376ca85f816e4741c9892634e9934c59
#
_cell.length_a   1.000
_cell.length_b   1.000
_cell.length_c   1.000
_cell.angle_alpha   90.00
_cell.angle_beta   90.00
_cell.angle_gamma   90.00
#
_symmetry.space_group_name_H-M   'P 1'
#
loop_
_entity.id
_entity.type
_entity.pdbx_description
1 polymer ?
#
loop_
_entity_poly.entity_id
_entity_poly.type
_entity_poly.pdbx_seq_one_letter_code
_entity_poly.pdbx_strand_id
1 'polypeptide(L)'
;MSSGKNHISRRKFLGQASCAAVGATTVFSTLFNLKTLHATAAFNSSIGSLPGDYKALVCILNAGGLDSFNMLVPRSQTHYNQYNTTRSNMALELNTLRPINPLVSDGRQYGLHPSLPRMQAMFEANKLAFVSNVGTLIQPTTRQQFYDGNVPLPLGLYSHSDQIMHWQTGVPDRRVGQGWGGKIADLLSSANENTTVSMNVSLSGSNVFQTGENTVEYSLHPEYGSLGIIDYNNQDWLLNQMRRLAIDGMVNPAYENVFKNTYRKTIKTAIDGNEMLSAVLDSSPVFDVPFTQDSDLSKSFEMIAKTISGRDTLQMNRQIFFVEFGGWDHHDELLVNQAEMLTELDNALYQFNAAMEQLGISNKVTTFSLSEFSRTLTSNGNGTDHAWGGNVFVMGGAVSGRKIYGTYPSLVLGNSNPLEIGGGSLIPTTSSDAYFAELALWYGVPPSELVTLFPNIGNFYTPSPSNMPIGFLTV
;
A
#
# COMPACT_ATOMS: atom_id res chain seq x y z
N MET A 1 9.28 19.43 61.58
CA MET A 1 8.28 19.12 60.55
C MET A 1 8.91 18.19 59.51
N SER A 2 8.60 16.89 59.60
CA SER A 2 9.21 15.86 58.75
C SER A 2 8.37 15.70 57.47
N SER A 3 8.91 15.98 56.30
CA SER A 3 8.26 15.72 55.01
C SER A 3 8.39 14.22 54.69
N GLY A 4 7.33 13.48 54.89
CA GLY A 4 7.28 12.08 54.51
C GLY A 4 7.29 11.94 52.96
N LYS A 5 8.41 11.48 52.42
CA LYS A 5 8.48 11.04 51.02
C LYS A 5 7.71 9.70 50.89
N ASN A 6 6.53 9.74 50.28
CA ASN A 6 5.80 8.54 49.90
C ASN A 6 6.61 7.75 48.84
N HIS A 7 7.41 6.80 49.26
CA HIS A 7 8.06 5.83 48.38
C HIS A 7 7.03 4.77 47.94
N ILE A 8 6.53 4.89 46.70
CA ILE A 8 5.75 3.81 46.10
C ILE A 8 6.68 2.64 45.86
N SER A 9 6.36 1.47 46.42
CA SER A 9 7.15 0.24 46.22
C SER A 9 7.06 -0.18 44.73
N ARG A 10 8.15 -0.78 44.18
CA ARG A 10 8.20 -1.31 42.81
C ARG A 10 7.01 -2.22 42.48
N ARG A 11 6.58 -3.04 43.46
CA ARG A 11 5.43 -3.92 43.28
C ARG A 11 4.10 -3.16 43.16
N LYS A 12 3.94 -2.06 43.90
CA LYS A 12 2.75 -1.20 43.85
C LYS A 12 2.73 -0.38 42.55
N PHE A 13 3.91 0.08 42.09
CA PHE A 13 4.05 0.75 40.80
C PHE A 13 3.74 -0.18 39.63
N LEU A 14 4.27 -1.41 39.63
CA LEU A 14 3.97 -2.41 38.57
C LEU A 14 2.49 -2.80 38.56
N GLY A 15 1.86 -2.94 39.74
CA GLY A 15 0.43 -3.20 39.83
C GLY A 15 -0.43 -2.05 39.33
N GLN A 16 -0.06 -0.81 39.59
CA GLN A 16 -0.77 0.35 39.10
C GLN A 16 -0.54 0.59 37.61
N ALA A 17 0.68 0.33 37.09
CA ALA A 17 1.00 0.44 35.68
C ALA A 17 0.27 -0.64 34.86
N SER A 18 0.17 -1.86 35.36
CA SER A 18 -0.58 -2.94 34.67
C SER A 18 -2.09 -2.68 34.68
N CYS A 19 -2.67 -2.16 35.76
CA CYS A 19 -4.08 -1.79 35.79
C CYS A 19 -4.39 -0.59 34.86
N ALA A 20 -3.49 0.39 34.77
CA ALA A 20 -3.64 1.50 33.84
C ALA A 20 -3.52 1.06 32.38
N ALA A 21 -2.60 0.15 32.06
CA ALA A 21 -2.45 -0.40 30.72
C ALA A 21 -3.68 -1.23 30.31
N VAL A 22 -4.19 -2.08 31.19
CA VAL A 22 -5.42 -2.86 30.91
C VAL A 22 -6.63 -1.95 30.78
N GLY A 23 -6.75 -0.89 31.61
CA GLY A 23 -7.84 0.08 31.52
C GLY A 23 -7.80 0.88 30.21
N ALA A 24 -6.61 1.30 29.76
CA ALA A 24 -6.45 2.02 28.50
C ALA A 24 -6.81 1.14 27.30
N THR A 25 -6.33 -0.10 27.25
CA THR A 25 -6.62 -1.03 26.15
C THR A 25 -8.12 -1.36 26.05
N THR A 26 -8.81 -1.54 27.18
CA THR A 26 -10.26 -1.82 27.17
C THR A 26 -11.08 -0.61 26.71
N VAL A 27 -10.72 0.61 27.09
CA VAL A 27 -11.43 1.84 26.63
C VAL A 27 -11.19 2.05 25.13
N PHE A 28 -9.95 1.90 24.64
CA PHE A 28 -9.66 2.00 23.22
C PHE A 28 -10.36 0.91 22.40
N SER A 29 -10.34 -0.33 22.85
CA SER A 29 -11.04 -1.45 22.21
C SER A 29 -12.56 -1.20 22.15
N THR A 30 -13.17 -0.69 23.22
CA THR A 30 -14.60 -0.38 23.26
C THR A 30 -14.96 0.77 22.30
N LEU A 31 -14.15 1.83 22.28
CA LEU A 31 -14.34 2.95 21.35
C LEU A 31 -14.15 2.52 19.90
N PHE A 32 -13.18 1.66 19.63
CA PHE A 32 -12.94 1.12 18.30
C PHE A 32 -14.09 0.21 17.85
N ASN A 33 -14.57 -0.67 18.71
CA ASN A 33 -15.74 -1.51 18.44
C ASN A 33 -17.02 -0.68 18.18
N LEU A 34 -17.21 0.45 18.87
CA LEU A 34 -18.31 1.37 18.57
C LEU A 34 -18.13 2.06 17.21
N LYS A 35 -16.88 2.37 16.81
CA LYS A 35 -16.59 2.92 15.48
C LYS A 35 -16.78 1.90 14.37
N THR A 36 -16.40 0.63 14.58
CA THR A 36 -16.68 -0.44 13.62
C THR A 36 -18.18 -0.65 13.45
N LEU A 37 -18.96 -0.62 14.50
CA LEU A 37 -20.42 -0.67 14.43
C LEU A 37 -21.02 0.52 13.67
N HIS A 38 -20.47 1.72 13.86
CA HIS A 38 -20.90 2.92 13.14
C HIS A 38 -20.50 2.85 11.66
N ALA A 39 -19.28 2.43 11.35
CA ALA A 39 -18.80 2.23 9.99
C ALA A 39 -19.62 1.14 9.26
N THR A 40 -19.96 0.05 9.94
CA THR A 40 -20.83 -1.01 9.43
C THR A 40 -22.23 -0.47 9.14
N ALA A 41 -22.80 0.33 10.04
CA ALA A 41 -24.11 0.95 9.84
C ALA A 41 -24.10 1.95 8.68
N ALA A 42 -23.05 2.77 8.57
CA ALA A 42 -22.83 3.70 7.46
C ALA A 42 -22.61 2.96 6.14
N PHE A 43 -21.82 1.89 6.14
CA PHE A 43 -21.61 1.01 4.99
C PHE A 43 -22.94 0.40 4.53
N ASN A 44 -23.70 -0.19 5.44
CA ASN A 44 -25.00 -0.80 5.12
C ASN A 44 -26.08 0.22 4.71
N SER A 45 -25.96 1.49 5.13
CA SER A 45 -26.91 2.55 4.77
C SER A 45 -26.56 3.27 3.48
N SER A 46 -25.26 3.37 3.14
CA SER A 46 -24.79 4.05 1.92
C SER A 46 -24.68 3.13 0.72
N ILE A 47 -24.48 1.82 0.96
CA ILE A 47 -24.43 0.80 -0.06
C ILE A 47 -25.38 -0.28 0.45
N GLY A 48 -26.66 -0.22 0.06
CA GLY A 48 -27.50 -1.39 0.27
C GLY A 48 -26.68 -2.59 -0.21
N SER A 49 -26.23 -3.46 0.72
CA SER A 49 -25.31 -4.55 0.42
C SER A 49 -25.97 -5.47 -0.61
N LEU A 50 -25.77 -5.12 -1.88
CA LEU A 50 -26.10 -5.99 -2.98
C LEU A 50 -25.05 -7.10 -2.98
N PRO A 51 -25.44 -8.37 -2.96
CA PRO A 51 -24.53 -9.45 -3.27
C PRO A 51 -23.81 -9.09 -4.58
N GLY A 52 -22.47 -8.95 -4.55
CA GLY A 52 -21.67 -8.66 -5.74
C GLY A 52 -20.94 -7.30 -5.75
N ASP A 53 -20.96 -6.49 -4.70
CA ASP A 53 -20.13 -5.28 -4.57
C ASP A 53 -18.72 -5.63 -4.07
N TYR A 54 -18.01 -6.47 -4.85
CA TYR A 54 -16.62 -6.79 -4.55
C TYR A 54 -15.70 -5.62 -4.85
N LYS A 55 -14.75 -5.33 -3.96
CA LYS A 55 -13.64 -4.40 -4.23
C LYS A 55 -12.33 -4.94 -3.66
N ALA A 56 -11.25 -4.77 -4.41
CA ALA A 56 -9.90 -5.09 -3.97
C ALA A 56 -8.95 -3.91 -4.15
N LEU A 57 -8.08 -3.71 -3.15
CA LEU A 57 -6.91 -2.85 -3.24
C LEU A 57 -5.66 -3.71 -3.35
N VAL A 58 -4.79 -3.40 -4.30
CA VAL A 58 -3.48 -4.04 -4.48
C VAL A 58 -2.40 -2.99 -4.32
N CYS A 59 -1.69 -3.05 -3.21
CA CYS A 59 -0.59 -2.15 -2.86
C CYS A 59 0.73 -2.72 -3.37
N ILE A 60 1.48 -1.93 -4.12
CA ILE A 60 2.86 -2.22 -4.50
C ILE A 60 3.77 -1.22 -3.80
N LEU A 61 4.63 -1.68 -2.91
CA LEU A 61 5.69 -0.88 -2.31
C LEU A 61 6.96 -1.06 -3.13
N ASN A 62 7.36 -0.03 -3.87
CA ASN A 62 8.66 0.02 -4.56
C ASN A 62 9.72 0.47 -3.55
N ALA A 63 10.22 -0.47 -2.74
CA ALA A 63 11.10 -0.18 -1.62
C ALA A 63 12.54 0.11 -2.07
N GLY A 64 13.09 1.21 -1.56
CA GLY A 64 14.41 1.74 -1.90
C GLY A 64 14.37 3.15 -2.48
N GLY A 65 13.20 3.72 -2.71
CA GLY A 65 13.06 5.06 -3.30
C GLY A 65 13.14 5.02 -4.83
N LEU A 66 12.02 4.71 -5.48
CA LEU A 66 11.91 4.70 -6.94
C LEU A 66 12.24 6.06 -7.54
N ASP A 67 13.15 6.13 -8.49
CA ASP A 67 13.41 7.33 -9.29
C ASP A 67 12.27 7.57 -10.29
N SER A 68 11.22 8.17 -9.80
CA SER A 68 9.98 8.38 -10.53
C SER A 68 10.06 9.50 -11.58
N PHE A 69 11.09 10.36 -11.52
CA PHE A 69 11.35 11.38 -12.52
C PHE A 69 12.06 10.84 -13.77
N ASN A 70 12.62 9.62 -13.72
CA ASN A 70 12.99 8.86 -14.91
C ASN A 70 11.87 7.92 -15.38
N MET A 71 10.86 7.64 -14.55
CA MET A 71 9.67 6.89 -14.96
C MET A 71 8.71 7.74 -15.81
N LEU A 72 8.43 8.97 -15.38
CA LEU A 72 7.57 9.96 -16.06
C LEU A 72 8.35 11.22 -16.37
N VAL A 73 8.64 11.49 -17.64
CA VAL A 73 9.59 12.51 -18.09
C VAL A 73 8.87 13.54 -18.98
N PRO A 74 9.09 14.86 -18.79
CA PRO A 74 8.56 15.87 -19.69
C PRO A 74 9.31 15.85 -21.03
N ARG A 75 8.56 15.88 -22.17
CA ARG A 75 9.08 15.76 -23.54
C ARG A 75 9.03 17.05 -24.34
N SER A 76 8.22 18.06 -23.95
CA SER A 76 8.23 19.35 -24.63
C SER A 76 9.62 19.99 -24.52
N GLN A 77 10.15 20.54 -25.60
CA GLN A 77 11.57 20.93 -25.74
C GLN A 77 12.11 21.71 -24.55
N THR A 78 11.38 22.75 -24.10
CA THR A 78 11.82 23.58 -22.96
C THR A 78 11.94 22.76 -21.67
N HIS A 79 10.93 21.94 -21.36
CA HIS A 79 10.89 21.15 -20.12
C HIS A 79 11.84 19.96 -20.18
N TYR A 80 12.01 19.35 -21.36
CA TYR A 80 13.02 18.30 -21.54
C TYR A 80 14.44 18.87 -21.38
N ASN A 81 14.73 20.06 -21.89
CA ASN A 81 16.02 20.70 -21.69
C ASN A 81 16.33 20.95 -20.19
N GLN A 82 15.30 21.35 -19.42
CA GLN A 82 15.43 21.47 -17.94
C GLN A 82 15.74 20.14 -17.30
N TYR A 83 14.96 19.10 -17.64
CA TYR A 83 15.20 17.73 -17.18
C TYR A 83 16.63 17.25 -17.54
N ASN A 84 17.01 17.36 -18.79
CA ASN A 84 18.32 16.91 -19.28
C ASN A 84 19.48 17.62 -18.59
N THR A 85 19.37 18.95 -18.41
CA THR A 85 20.39 19.74 -17.70
C THR A 85 20.52 19.32 -16.25
N THR A 86 19.39 19.14 -15.57
CA THR A 86 19.38 18.81 -14.14
C THR A 86 19.82 17.37 -13.86
N ARG A 87 19.36 16.43 -14.69
CA ARG A 87 19.70 15.01 -14.56
C ARG A 87 21.11 14.68 -15.03
N SER A 88 21.69 15.53 -15.92
CA SER A 88 23.03 15.33 -16.46
C SER A 88 23.21 13.92 -17.05
N ASN A 89 24.17 13.13 -16.56
CA ASN A 89 24.45 11.76 -16.99
C ASN A 89 23.36 10.74 -16.62
N MET A 90 22.38 11.11 -15.80
CA MET A 90 21.21 10.27 -15.48
C MET A 90 19.99 10.56 -16.38
N ALA A 91 20.11 11.51 -17.31
CA ALA A 91 19.02 11.83 -18.23
C ALA A 91 18.82 10.75 -19.28
N LEU A 92 17.56 10.43 -19.55
CA LEU A 92 17.16 9.55 -20.65
C LEU A 92 17.08 10.34 -21.97
N GLU A 93 17.50 9.74 -23.06
CA GLU A 93 17.46 10.36 -24.38
C GLU A 93 16.01 10.63 -24.83
N LEU A 94 15.73 11.85 -25.33
CA LEU A 94 14.38 12.28 -25.73
C LEU A 94 13.69 11.32 -26.71
N ASN A 95 14.45 10.82 -27.67
CA ASN A 95 13.94 9.94 -28.73
C ASN A 95 13.65 8.52 -28.27
N THR A 96 14.15 8.11 -27.12
CA THR A 96 13.88 6.79 -26.52
C THR A 96 12.63 6.79 -25.65
N LEU A 97 12.22 7.96 -25.16
CA LEU A 97 11.04 8.09 -24.30
C LEU A 97 9.77 7.67 -25.03
N ARG A 98 8.91 6.95 -24.37
CA ARG A 98 7.61 6.51 -24.88
C ARG A 98 6.57 7.62 -24.71
N PRO A 99 6.09 8.27 -25.77
CA PRO A 99 5.16 9.38 -25.66
C PRO A 99 3.82 8.91 -25.08
N ILE A 100 3.25 9.73 -24.20
CA ILE A 100 1.89 9.55 -23.68
C ILE A 100 1.08 10.85 -23.94
N ASN A 101 -0.24 10.68 -24.07
CA ASN A 101 -1.16 11.76 -24.43
C ASN A 101 -2.23 11.93 -23.35
N PRO A 102 -1.96 12.69 -22.27
CA PRO A 102 -2.94 12.93 -21.23
C PRO A 102 -4.19 13.63 -21.76
N LEU A 103 -5.39 13.24 -21.25
CA LEU A 103 -6.66 13.86 -21.61
C LEU A 103 -6.77 15.31 -21.15
N VAL A 104 -6.05 15.66 -20.08
CA VAL A 104 -5.97 17.02 -19.56
C VAL A 104 -4.54 17.49 -19.69
N SER A 105 -4.33 18.58 -20.42
CA SER A 105 -3.02 19.15 -20.66
C SER A 105 -2.70 20.22 -19.61
N ASP A 106 -1.52 20.17 -19.04
CA ASP A 106 -0.91 21.23 -18.24
C ASP A 106 0.06 22.13 -19.06
N GLY A 107 0.00 21.99 -20.38
CA GLY A 107 0.89 22.70 -21.32
C GLY A 107 2.19 21.95 -21.61
N ARG A 108 2.42 20.78 -21.01
CA ARG A 108 3.58 19.93 -21.26
C ARG A 108 3.20 18.69 -22.09
N GLN A 109 4.19 18.14 -22.76
CA GLN A 109 4.16 16.79 -23.32
C GLN A 109 4.96 15.88 -22.39
N TYR A 110 4.54 14.61 -22.30
CA TYR A 110 5.15 13.63 -21.42
C TYR A 110 5.51 12.35 -22.15
N GLY A 111 6.43 11.62 -21.58
CA GLY A 111 6.78 10.28 -22.01
C GLY A 111 7.17 9.42 -20.82
N LEU A 112 7.04 8.14 -20.98
CA LEU A 112 7.46 7.15 -20.02
C LEU A 112 8.87 6.65 -20.34
N HIS A 113 9.50 6.05 -19.35
CA HIS A 113 10.77 5.33 -19.53
C HIS A 113 10.70 4.34 -20.70
N PRO A 114 11.78 4.13 -21.46
CA PRO A 114 11.81 3.18 -22.59
C PRO A 114 11.32 1.76 -22.25
N SER A 115 11.57 1.31 -21.02
CA SER A 115 11.19 -0.01 -20.51
C SER A 115 9.69 -0.17 -20.16
N LEU A 116 8.84 0.84 -20.41
CA LEU A 116 7.43 0.82 -20.01
C LEU A 116 6.44 0.80 -21.21
N PRO A 117 6.59 -0.12 -22.20
CA PRO A 117 5.69 -0.16 -23.35
C PRO A 117 4.25 -0.54 -22.99
N ARG A 118 4.05 -1.41 -22.01
CA ARG A 118 2.73 -1.88 -21.60
C ARG A 118 2.01 -0.87 -20.70
N MET A 119 2.74 -0.23 -19.79
CA MET A 119 2.20 0.89 -19.01
C MET A 119 1.78 2.05 -19.93
N GLN A 120 2.55 2.34 -21.01
CA GLN A 120 2.14 3.29 -22.04
C GLN A 120 0.80 2.88 -22.67
N ALA A 121 0.68 1.63 -23.10
CA ALA A 121 -0.56 1.12 -23.70
C ALA A 121 -1.75 1.17 -22.74
N MET A 122 -1.55 0.80 -21.46
CA MET A 122 -2.57 0.89 -20.42
C MET A 122 -2.97 2.33 -20.12
N PHE A 123 -2.02 3.27 -20.12
CA PHE A 123 -2.31 4.70 -20.00
C PHE A 123 -3.19 5.19 -21.15
N GLU A 124 -2.82 4.93 -22.39
CA GLU A 124 -3.59 5.31 -23.58
C GLU A 124 -4.99 4.66 -23.63
N ALA A 125 -5.12 3.46 -23.02
CA ALA A 125 -6.39 2.75 -22.88
C ALA A 125 -7.26 3.22 -21.68
N ASN A 126 -6.92 4.32 -21.02
CA ASN A 126 -7.60 4.86 -19.83
C ASN A 126 -7.62 3.93 -18.60
N LYS A 127 -6.67 3.01 -18.48
CA LYS A 127 -6.59 2.04 -17.36
C LYS A 127 -5.53 2.40 -16.32
N LEU A 128 -4.71 3.41 -16.61
CA LEU A 128 -3.63 3.87 -15.76
C LEU A 128 -3.61 5.39 -15.70
N ALA A 129 -3.29 5.92 -14.53
CA ALA A 129 -3.02 7.34 -14.30
C ALA A 129 -1.78 7.51 -13.43
N PHE A 130 -1.18 8.70 -13.49
CA PHE A 130 -0.13 9.12 -12.57
C PHE A 130 -0.66 10.18 -11.61
N VAL A 131 -0.15 10.15 -10.38
CA VAL A 131 -0.32 11.27 -9.43
C VAL A 131 1.06 11.85 -9.17
N SER A 132 1.22 13.13 -9.46
CA SER A 132 2.52 13.76 -9.49
C SER A 132 2.89 14.41 -8.17
N ASN A 133 4.18 14.35 -7.85
CA ASN A 133 4.83 14.98 -6.71
C ASN A 133 4.11 14.71 -5.39
N VAL A 134 3.86 13.41 -5.13
CA VAL A 134 3.27 12.89 -3.90
C VAL A 134 4.37 12.64 -2.87
N GLY A 135 4.11 12.93 -1.63
CA GLY A 135 4.99 12.57 -0.52
C GLY A 135 4.32 12.74 0.84
N THR A 136 4.98 12.26 1.87
CA THR A 136 4.51 12.42 3.24
C THR A 136 4.57 13.90 3.65
N LEU A 137 3.46 14.43 4.13
CA LEU A 137 3.32 15.80 4.61
C LEU A 137 2.46 15.82 5.89
N ILE A 138 2.82 16.66 6.85
CA ILE A 138 1.97 16.95 8.01
C ILE A 138 1.02 18.10 7.66
N GLN A 139 1.51 19.09 6.93
CA GLN A 139 0.75 20.23 6.39
C GLN A 139 1.39 20.73 5.10
N PRO A 140 0.69 21.54 4.27
CA PRO A 140 1.32 22.19 3.14
C PRO A 140 2.55 22.99 3.59
N THR A 141 3.68 22.78 2.91
CA THR A 141 4.98 23.32 3.32
C THR A 141 5.61 24.08 2.17
N THR A 142 6.03 25.31 2.42
CA THR A 142 6.81 26.11 1.47
C THR A 142 8.31 25.93 1.69
N ARG A 143 9.11 26.23 0.68
CA ARG A 143 10.59 26.23 0.78
C ARG A 143 11.09 27.10 1.93
N GLN A 144 10.52 28.29 2.12
CA GLN A 144 10.91 29.19 3.21
C GLN A 144 10.62 28.56 4.58
N GLN A 145 9.43 27.97 4.76
CA GLN A 145 9.05 27.29 6.00
C GLN A 145 9.95 26.09 6.30
N PHE A 146 10.36 25.36 5.27
CA PHE A 146 11.30 24.24 5.39
C PHE A 146 12.65 24.71 5.96
N TYR A 147 13.24 25.77 5.40
CA TYR A 147 14.54 26.29 5.86
C TYR A 147 14.47 27.01 7.21
N ASP A 148 13.36 27.68 7.50
CA ASP A 148 13.15 28.35 8.79
C ASP A 148 12.91 27.36 9.93
N GLY A 149 12.56 26.09 9.63
CA GLY A 149 12.26 25.06 10.61
C GLY A 149 11.06 25.40 11.49
N ASN A 150 10.12 26.22 11.00
CA ASN A 150 8.97 26.72 11.76
C ASN A 150 7.68 25.95 11.49
N VAL A 151 7.74 24.85 10.75
CA VAL A 151 6.64 23.92 10.47
C VAL A 151 7.04 22.50 10.82
N PRO A 152 6.10 21.65 11.27
CA PRO A 152 6.38 20.25 11.51
C PRO A 152 6.66 19.54 10.17
N LEU A 153 7.75 18.79 10.13
CA LEU A 153 8.15 17.96 9.01
C LEU A 153 7.97 16.48 9.36
N PRO A 154 7.82 15.60 8.36
CA PRO A 154 7.81 14.17 8.61
C PRO A 154 9.03 13.70 9.38
N LEU A 155 8.82 12.82 10.34
CA LEU A 155 9.91 12.27 11.14
C LEU A 155 10.86 11.45 10.27
N GLY A 156 12.16 11.64 10.42
CA GLY A 156 13.16 10.87 9.68
C GLY A 156 13.05 11.05 8.16
N LEU A 157 12.78 12.26 7.69
CA LEU A 157 12.81 12.58 6.26
C LEU A 157 14.12 12.07 5.65
N TYR A 158 14.04 11.33 4.55
CA TYR A 158 15.15 10.62 3.88
C TYR A 158 15.63 9.32 4.56
N SER A 159 14.99 8.87 5.65
CA SER A 159 15.25 7.55 6.25
C SER A 159 14.30 6.53 5.66
N HIS A 160 14.81 5.42 5.06
CA HIS A 160 13.99 4.34 4.53
C HIS A 160 12.99 3.83 5.57
N SER A 161 13.48 3.43 6.74
CA SER A 161 12.63 2.81 7.78
C SER A 161 11.51 3.72 8.28
N ASP A 162 11.80 5.02 8.46
CA ASP A 162 10.79 5.97 8.91
C ASP A 162 9.78 6.28 7.80
N GLN A 163 10.26 6.56 6.59
CA GLN A 163 9.38 6.90 5.48
C GLN A 163 8.54 5.70 5.00
N ILE A 164 9.08 4.48 4.94
CA ILE A 164 8.30 3.25 4.71
C ILE A 164 7.16 3.15 5.74
N MET A 165 7.48 3.36 7.02
CA MET A 165 6.48 3.32 8.08
C MET A 165 5.40 4.40 7.86
N HIS A 166 5.78 5.64 7.50
CA HIS A 166 4.82 6.73 7.27
C HIS A 166 3.89 6.46 6.10
N TRP A 167 4.39 5.91 5.01
CA TRP A 167 3.56 5.50 3.87
C TRP A 167 2.62 4.35 4.22
N GLN A 168 3.07 3.40 5.04
CA GLN A 168 2.24 2.27 5.49
C GLN A 168 1.21 2.65 6.55
N THR A 169 1.48 3.67 7.36
CA THR A 169 0.61 4.05 8.49
C THR A 169 -0.30 5.24 8.21
N GLY A 170 0.06 6.11 7.25
CA GLY A 170 -0.60 7.41 7.04
C GLY A 170 -0.36 8.38 8.21
N VAL A 171 0.71 8.21 8.99
CA VAL A 171 1.02 9.03 10.19
C VAL A 171 2.47 9.48 10.14
N PRO A 172 2.78 10.60 9.43
CA PRO A 172 4.14 11.02 9.17
C PRO A 172 4.85 11.74 10.34
N ASP A 173 4.12 12.12 11.40
CA ASP A 173 4.65 12.88 12.54
C ASP A 173 5.21 12.02 13.68
N ARG A 174 4.92 10.72 13.65
CA ARG A 174 5.36 9.77 14.69
C ARG A 174 5.39 8.34 14.21
N ARG A 175 6.09 7.48 14.95
CA ARG A 175 6.10 6.04 14.69
C ARG A 175 4.89 5.38 15.34
N VAL A 176 4.11 4.63 14.56
CA VAL A 176 2.97 3.82 15.02
C VAL A 176 3.06 2.42 14.43
N GLY A 177 2.51 1.44 15.13
CA GLY A 177 2.61 0.03 14.73
C GLY A 177 1.38 -0.49 13.97
N GLN A 178 0.45 0.37 13.57
CA GLN A 178 -0.77 -0.01 12.85
C GLN A 178 -0.86 0.72 11.52
N GLY A 179 -1.04 -0.03 10.44
CA GLY A 179 -1.17 0.50 9.10
C GLY A 179 -2.59 0.90 8.73
N TRP A 180 -2.71 1.77 7.73
CA TRP A 180 -4.03 2.22 7.29
C TRP A 180 -4.82 1.11 6.59
N GLY A 181 -4.16 0.14 5.91
CA GLY A 181 -4.82 -1.05 5.34
C GLY A 181 -5.38 -1.96 6.43
N GLY A 182 -4.63 -2.19 7.53
CA GLY A 182 -5.11 -2.93 8.70
C GLY A 182 -6.28 -2.26 9.40
N LYS A 183 -6.22 -0.95 9.60
CA LYS A 183 -7.33 -0.17 10.17
C LYS A 183 -8.58 -0.20 9.29
N ILE A 184 -8.43 -0.15 7.97
CA ILE A 184 -9.55 -0.32 7.03
C ILE A 184 -10.16 -1.71 7.17
N ALA A 185 -9.32 -2.75 7.27
CA ALA A 185 -9.80 -4.12 7.46
C ALA A 185 -10.58 -4.28 8.78
N ASP A 186 -10.12 -3.67 9.87
CA ASP A 186 -10.86 -3.64 11.11
C ASP A 186 -12.22 -2.92 10.97
N LEU A 187 -12.25 -1.75 10.30
CA LEU A 187 -13.47 -0.97 10.07
C LEU A 187 -14.51 -1.70 9.20
N LEU A 188 -14.04 -2.42 8.16
CA LEU A 188 -14.89 -3.06 7.17
C LEU A 188 -14.96 -4.59 7.33
N SER A 189 -14.57 -5.12 8.49
CA SER A 189 -14.54 -6.56 8.76
C SER A 189 -15.86 -7.28 8.49
N SER A 190 -16.98 -6.61 8.76
CA SER A 190 -18.34 -7.13 8.52
C SER A 190 -18.77 -7.15 7.04
N ALA A 191 -17.98 -6.57 6.13
CA ALA A 191 -18.28 -6.63 4.70
C ALA A 191 -18.07 -8.04 4.11
N ASN A 192 -17.25 -8.86 4.77
CA ASN A 192 -16.99 -10.25 4.40
C ASN A 192 -17.78 -11.20 5.31
N GLU A 193 -18.39 -12.23 4.73
CA GLU A 193 -19.02 -13.29 5.51
C GLU A 193 -17.97 -14.24 6.09
N ASN A 194 -16.87 -14.47 5.38
CA ASN A 194 -15.76 -15.28 5.83
C ASN A 194 -14.89 -14.52 6.85
N THR A 195 -14.73 -15.11 8.02
CA THR A 195 -13.84 -14.60 9.08
C THR A 195 -12.62 -15.50 9.33
N THR A 196 -12.48 -16.59 8.56
CA THR A 196 -11.40 -17.57 8.72
C THR A 196 -10.14 -17.13 7.97
N VAL A 197 -10.31 -16.60 6.75
CA VAL A 197 -9.22 -16.00 5.98
C VAL A 197 -9.28 -14.47 6.15
N SER A 198 -8.15 -13.85 6.45
CA SER A 198 -8.07 -12.38 6.57
C SER A 198 -8.40 -11.72 5.23
N MET A 199 -9.08 -10.55 5.25
CA MET A 199 -9.20 -9.74 4.04
C MET A 199 -7.85 -9.13 3.61
N ASN A 200 -6.88 -9.05 4.54
CA ASN A 200 -5.52 -8.60 4.29
C ASN A 200 -4.64 -9.78 3.91
N VAL A 201 -4.18 -9.80 2.67
CA VAL A 201 -3.33 -10.87 2.12
C VAL A 201 -1.98 -10.28 1.69
N SER A 202 -0.90 -10.80 2.24
CA SER A 202 0.46 -10.36 1.94
C SER A 202 1.22 -11.40 1.11
N LEU A 203 1.89 -10.95 0.07
CA LEU A 203 2.83 -11.75 -0.72
C LEU A 203 4.29 -11.51 -0.32
N SER A 204 4.51 -10.67 0.70
CA SER A 204 5.84 -10.24 1.15
C SER A 204 6.01 -10.38 2.67
N GLY A 205 5.30 -11.34 3.26
CA GLY A 205 5.37 -11.58 4.71
C GLY A 205 4.69 -10.51 5.54
N SER A 206 5.09 -10.38 6.79
CA SER A 206 4.50 -9.42 7.72
C SER A 206 4.91 -7.99 7.40
N ASN A 207 3.94 -7.08 7.43
CA ASN A 207 4.13 -5.66 7.14
C ASN A 207 3.24 -4.79 8.03
N VAL A 208 3.65 -3.53 8.22
CA VAL A 208 2.89 -2.59 9.05
C VAL A 208 1.59 -2.15 8.34
N PHE A 209 1.61 -2.02 7.00
CA PHE A 209 0.45 -1.56 6.22
C PHE A 209 -0.83 -2.35 6.53
N GLN A 210 -0.72 -3.67 6.65
CA GLN A 210 -1.85 -4.57 6.86
C GLN A 210 -2.13 -4.92 8.33
N THR A 211 -1.30 -4.42 9.25
CA THR A 211 -1.50 -4.64 10.70
C THR A 211 -2.56 -3.68 11.23
N GLY A 212 -3.68 -4.21 11.71
CA GLY A 212 -4.75 -3.48 12.39
C GLY A 212 -4.66 -3.58 13.92
N GLU A 213 -5.74 -3.24 14.62
CA GLU A 213 -5.91 -3.52 16.05
C GLU A 213 -6.30 -4.98 16.30
N ASN A 214 -7.19 -5.50 15.44
CA ASN A 214 -7.71 -6.87 15.50
C ASN A 214 -7.30 -7.71 14.29
N THR A 215 -7.07 -7.07 13.16
CA THR A 215 -6.74 -7.74 11.90
C THR A 215 -5.22 -7.83 11.73
N VAL A 216 -4.78 -8.99 11.31
CA VAL A 216 -3.42 -9.24 10.82
C VAL A 216 -3.49 -9.78 9.39
N GLU A 217 -2.40 -9.66 8.67
CA GLU A 217 -2.28 -10.20 7.33
C GLU A 217 -2.30 -11.73 7.32
N TYR A 218 -2.80 -12.30 6.22
CA TYR A 218 -2.60 -13.69 5.84
C TYR A 218 -1.47 -13.75 4.83
N SER A 219 -0.35 -14.36 5.18
CA SER A 219 0.82 -14.45 4.29
C SER A 219 0.69 -15.60 3.32
N LEU A 220 0.89 -15.31 2.02
CA LEU A 220 1.01 -16.27 0.93
C LEU A 220 2.42 -16.25 0.38
N HIS A 221 2.94 -17.44 0.06
CA HIS A 221 4.16 -17.54 -0.71
C HIS A 221 3.83 -17.36 -2.21
N PRO A 222 4.56 -16.52 -2.96
CA PRO A 222 4.25 -16.26 -4.37
C PRO A 222 4.21 -17.53 -5.25
N GLU A 223 5.05 -18.52 -4.95
CA GLU A 223 5.14 -19.76 -5.73
C GLU A 223 4.31 -20.91 -5.15
N TYR A 224 4.27 -21.04 -3.82
CA TYR A 224 3.68 -22.19 -3.16
C TYR A 224 2.30 -21.93 -2.54
N GLY A 225 1.82 -20.68 -2.60
CA GLY A 225 0.53 -20.28 -2.04
C GLY A 225 0.50 -20.31 -0.51
N SER A 226 -0.54 -20.90 0.06
CA SER A 226 -0.68 -21.03 1.50
C SER A 226 0.21 -22.15 2.03
N LEU A 227 1.15 -21.82 2.91
CA LEU A 227 2.10 -22.80 3.46
C LEU A 227 1.52 -23.59 4.65
N GLY A 228 0.45 -23.10 5.27
CA GLY A 228 -0.19 -23.71 6.42
C GLY A 228 0.72 -23.82 7.64
N ILE A 229 0.42 -24.79 8.50
CA ILE A 229 1.27 -25.13 9.64
C ILE A 229 2.33 -26.13 9.18
N ILE A 230 3.59 -25.85 9.53
CA ILE A 230 4.72 -26.73 9.20
C ILE A 230 4.43 -28.15 9.70
N ASP A 231 4.66 -29.11 8.81
CA ASP A 231 4.42 -30.56 9.06
C ASP A 231 2.95 -30.97 9.30
N TYR A 232 1.98 -30.06 9.10
CA TYR A 232 0.57 -30.40 9.06
C TYR A 232 0.08 -30.47 7.59
N ASN A 233 0.25 -31.63 6.97
CA ASN A 233 -0.12 -31.86 5.56
C ASN A 233 -0.69 -33.25 5.35
N ASN A 234 -1.23 -33.51 4.17
CA ASN A 234 -1.90 -34.78 3.80
C ASN A 234 -0.93 -35.83 3.21
N GLN A 235 0.38 -35.71 3.39
CA GLN A 235 1.33 -36.70 2.90
C GLN A 235 1.18 -38.03 3.68
N ASP A 236 1.12 -39.15 2.97
CA ASP A 236 0.74 -40.45 3.50
C ASP A 236 1.83 -41.22 4.28
N TRP A 237 2.95 -40.58 4.63
CA TRP A 237 3.95 -41.28 5.45
C TRP A 237 3.63 -41.18 6.96
N LEU A 238 3.92 -42.28 7.64
CA LEU A 238 3.50 -42.53 9.01
C LEU A 238 3.75 -41.38 9.98
N LEU A 239 4.92 -40.70 9.88
CA LEU A 239 5.30 -39.62 10.78
C LEU A 239 4.36 -38.40 10.63
N ASN A 240 3.96 -38.05 9.41
CA ASN A 240 3.01 -36.96 9.15
C ASN A 240 1.62 -37.30 9.65
N GLN A 241 1.17 -38.54 9.44
CA GLN A 241 -0.13 -39.00 9.99
C GLN A 241 -0.15 -38.91 11.52
N MET A 242 0.94 -39.33 12.18
CA MET A 242 1.07 -39.22 13.65
C MET A 242 1.07 -37.76 14.12
N ARG A 243 1.79 -36.86 13.43
CA ARG A 243 1.82 -35.41 13.75
C ARG A 243 0.43 -34.79 13.57
N ARG A 244 -0.24 -35.10 12.46
CA ARG A 244 -1.58 -34.62 12.20
C ARG A 244 -2.56 -35.05 13.27
N LEU A 245 -2.58 -36.33 13.63
CA LEU A 245 -3.40 -36.87 14.72
C LEU A 245 -3.10 -36.22 16.07
N ALA A 246 -1.82 -35.93 16.34
CA ALA A 246 -1.43 -35.23 17.57
C ALA A 246 -1.92 -33.79 17.61
N ILE A 247 -1.79 -33.04 16.48
CA ILE A 247 -2.28 -31.67 16.35
C ILE A 247 -3.81 -31.66 16.45
N ASP A 248 -4.51 -32.54 15.74
CA ASP A 248 -5.96 -32.69 15.80
C ASP A 248 -6.44 -32.99 17.23
N GLY A 249 -5.72 -33.85 17.95
CA GLY A 249 -5.98 -34.13 19.35
C GLY A 249 -5.81 -32.93 20.29
N MET A 250 -5.02 -31.94 19.88
CA MET A 250 -4.82 -30.70 20.67
C MET A 250 -5.81 -29.60 20.26
N VAL A 251 -6.22 -29.51 18.98
CA VAL A 251 -7.03 -28.39 18.50
C VAL A 251 -8.53 -28.69 18.47
N ASN A 252 -8.96 -29.94 18.46
CA ASN A 252 -10.38 -30.29 18.44
C ASN A 252 -11.07 -30.19 19.81
N PRO A 253 -10.47 -30.60 20.97
CA PRO A 253 -11.12 -30.48 22.26
C PRO A 253 -11.23 -29.03 22.73
N ALA A 254 -12.34 -28.66 23.37
CA ALA A 254 -12.43 -27.37 24.07
C ALA A 254 -11.71 -27.45 25.41
N TYR A 255 -11.09 -26.36 25.81
CA TYR A 255 -10.36 -26.23 27.10
C TYR A 255 -11.03 -25.19 27.99
N GLU A 256 -11.16 -25.48 29.27
CA GLU A 256 -11.64 -24.50 30.27
C GLU A 256 -10.66 -23.33 30.46
N ASN A 257 -9.36 -23.59 30.30
CA ASN A 257 -8.34 -22.55 30.40
C ASN A 257 -8.40 -21.63 29.19
N VAL A 258 -8.63 -20.34 29.44
CA VAL A 258 -8.82 -19.30 28.39
C VAL A 258 -7.64 -19.22 27.42
N PHE A 259 -6.39 -19.27 27.95
CA PHE A 259 -5.20 -19.18 27.09
C PHE A 259 -5.07 -20.41 26.17
N LYS A 260 -5.26 -21.62 26.73
CA LYS A 260 -5.25 -22.85 25.93
C LYS A 260 -6.34 -22.85 24.88
N ASN A 261 -7.54 -22.37 25.23
CA ASN A 261 -8.66 -22.33 24.30
C ASN A 261 -8.47 -21.27 23.22
N THR A 262 -7.90 -20.10 23.54
CA THR A 262 -7.53 -19.08 22.55
C THR A 262 -6.47 -19.63 21.59
N TYR A 263 -5.38 -20.19 22.10
CA TYR A 263 -4.33 -20.80 21.27
C TYR A 263 -4.88 -21.87 20.32
N ARG A 264 -5.70 -22.78 20.88
CA ARG A 264 -6.40 -23.81 20.10
C ARG A 264 -7.23 -23.20 18.95
N LYS A 265 -8.04 -22.17 19.26
CA LYS A 265 -8.86 -21.49 18.24
C LYS A 265 -7.99 -20.89 17.14
N THR A 266 -6.90 -20.20 17.49
CA THR A 266 -5.97 -19.60 16.54
C THR A 266 -5.37 -20.66 15.61
N ILE A 267 -4.88 -21.78 16.15
CA ILE A 267 -4.30 -22.86 15.34
C ILE A 267 -5.36 -23.47 14.42
N LYS A 268 -6.57 -23.73 14.95
CA LYS A 268 -7.64 -24.28 14.14
C LYS A 268 -8.05 -23.34 13.00
N THR A 269 -8.21 -22.05 13.27
CA THR A 269 -8.49 -21.05 12.24
C THR A 269 -7.41 -21.02 11.16
N ALA A 270 -6.13 -21.13 11.55
CA ALA A 270 -5.02 -21.19 10.60
C ALA A 270 -5.08 -22.46 9.70
N ILE A 271 -5.44 -23.62 10.28
CA ILE A 271 -5.63 -24.86 9.52
C ILE A 271 -6.80 -24.72 8.53
N ASP A 272 -7.97 -24.33 9.04
CA ASP A 272 -9.20 -24.21 8.25
C ASP A 272 -9.01 -23.18 7.11
N GLY A 273 -8.32 -22.05 7.40
CA GLY A 273 -8.00 -21.02 6.42
C GLY A 273 -7.04 -21.51 5.34
N ASN A 274 -6.02 -22.29 5.73
CA ASN A 274 -5.09 -22.89 4.78
C ASN A 274 -5.80 -23.89 3.84
N GLU A 275 -6.61 -24.78 4.39
CA GLU A 275 -7.35 -25.77 3.59
C GLU A 275 -8.31 -25.08 2.59
N MET A 276 -9.05 -24.06 3.05
CA MET A 276 -9.96 -23.29 2.22
C MET A 276 -9.25 -22.55 1.10
N LEU A 277 -8.16 -21.84 1.42
CA LEU A 277 -7.43 -21.06 0.44
C LEU A 277 -6.66 -21.93 -0.55
N SER A 278 -6.05 -23.03 -0.10
CA SER A 278 -5.39 -24.00 -0.99
C SER A 278 -6.38 -24.59 -2.00
N ALA A 279 -7.57 -24.97 -1.57
CA ALA A 279 -8.61 -25.49 -2.48
C ALA A 279 -9.02 -24.46 -3.55
N VAL A 280 -9.09 -23.18 -3.20
CA VAL A 280 -9.36 -22.08 -4.13
C VAL A 280 -8.22 -21.89 -5.12
N LEU A 281 -6.98 -21.90 -4.63
CA LEU A 281 -5.79 -21.73 -5.49
C LEU A 281 -5.65 -22.88 -6.48
N ASP A 282 -5.91 -24.11 -6.04
CA ASP A 282 -5.87 -25.33 -6.89
C ASP A 282 -6.96 -25.33 -7.98
N SER A 283 -8.11 -24.69 -7.70
CA SER A 283 -9.23 -24.58 -8.64
C SER A 283 -9.21 -23.29 -9.49
N SER A 284 -8.17 -22.48 -9.36
CA SER A 284 -8.06 -21.21 -10.08
C SER A 284 -7.99 -21.41 -11.60
N PRO A 285 -8.53 -20.47 -12.41
CA PRO A 285 -8.47 -20.56 -13.85
C PRO A 285 -7.05 -20.40 -14.39
N VAL A 286 -6.79 -20.95 -15.55
CA VAL A 286 -5.60 -20.60 -16.35
C VAL A 286 -5.84 -19.23 -16.97
N PHE A 287 -4.84 -18.34 -16.87
CA PHE A 287 -4.90 -17.01 -17.44
C PHE A 287 -4.42 -17.02 -18.90
N ASP A 288 -5.14 -16.34 -19.78
CA ASP A 288 -4.85 -16.27 -21.22
C ASP A 288 -3.49 -15.59 -21.49
N VAL A 289 -3.17 -14.58 -20.69
CA VAL A 289 -1.84 -13.96 -20.67
C VAL A 289 -1.04 -14.60 -19.54
N PRO A 290 -0.05 -15.45 -19.84
CA PRO A 290 0.70 -16.15 -18.81
C PRO A 290 1.59 -15.20 -18.01
N PHE A 291 1.66 -15.45 -16.70
CA PHE A 291 2.59 -14.74 -15.82
C PHE A 291 4.03 -15.23 -16.00
N THR A 292 4.98 -14.33 -15.91
CA THR A 292 6.42 -14.62 -16.06
C THR A 292 6.94 -15.39 -14.85
N GLN A 293 7.37 -16.63 -15.06
CA GLN A 293 7.76 -17.53 -13.96
C GLN A 293 9.15 -17.25 -13.37
N ASP A 294 10.00 -16.53 -14.09
CA ASP A 294 11.33 -16.12 -13.60
C ASP A 294 11.29 -14.78 -12.81
N SER A 295 10.11 -14.19 -12.62
CA SER A 295 9.91 -12.96 -11.88
C SER A 295 9.07 -13.22 -10.63
N ASP A 296 9.62 -12.92 -9.45
CA ASP A 296 8.90 -13.06 -8.19
C ASP A 296 7.75 -12.05 -8.07
N LEU A 297 7.90 -10.88 -8.70
CA LEU A 297 6.82 -9.89 -8.79
C LEU A 297 5.66 -10.44 -9.63
N SER A 298 5.92 -11.02 -10.80
CA SER A 298 4.88 -11.64 -11.64
C SER A 298 4.20 -12.82 -10.93
N LYS A 299 4.95 -13.68 -10.24
CA LYS A 299 4.39 -14.77 -9.42
C LYS A 299 3.48 -14.23 -8.30
N SER A 300 3.89 -13.13 -7.66
CA SER A 300 3.07 -12.47 -6.63
C SER A 300 1.74 -12.00 -7.21
N PHE A 301 1.75 -11.36 -8.38
CA PHE A 301 0.53 -10.93 -9.06
C PHE A 301 -0.32 -12.10 -9.56
N GLU A 302 0.29 -13.20 -10.01
CA GLU A 302 -0.43 -14.43 -10.35
C GLU A 302 -1.18 -14.97 -9.13
N MET A 303 -0.51 -15.04 -7.97
CA MET A 303 -1.10 -15.52 -6.72
C MET A 303 -2.25 -14.61 -6.26
N ILE A 304 -2.13 -13.30 -6.40
CA ILE A 304 -3.22 -12.35 -6.15
C ILE A 304 -4.38 -12.62 -7.11
N ALA A 305 -4.12 -12.77 -8.40
CA ALA A 305 -5.16 -13.03 -9.40
C ALA A 305 -5.91 -14.35 -9.13
N LYS A 306 -5.19 -15.40 -8.76
CA LYS A 306 -5.77 -16.70 -8.32
C LYS A 306 -6.64 -16.53 -7.08
N THR A 307 -6.17 -15.80 -6.08
CA THR A 307 -6.93 -15.53 -4.84
C THR A 307 -8.21 -14.73 -5.14
N ILE A 308 -8.13 -13.71 -5.97
CA ILE A 308 -9.27 -12.89 -6.40
C ILE A 308 -10.27 -13.74 -7.22
N SER A 309 -9.80 -14.68 -8.04
CA SER A 309 -10.68 -15.55 -8.82
C SER A 309 -11.61 -16.39 -7.94
N GLY A 310 -11.14 -16.77 -6.75
CA GLY A 310 -11.91 -17.53 -5.76
C GLY A 310 -12.69 -16.70 -4.75
N ARG A 311 -12.81 -15.37 -4.91
CA ARG A 311 -13.48 -14.46 -3.97
C ARG A 311 -14.89 -14.90 -3.56
N ASP A 312 -15.67 -15.42 -4.52
CA ASP A 312 -17.05 -15.87 -4.26
C ASP A 312 -17.06 -17.14 -3.40
N THR A 313 -16.16 -18.09 -3.67
CA THR A 313 -15.95 -19.30 -2.85
C THR A 313 -15.45 -18.95 -1.44
N LEU A 314 -14.57 -17.94 -1.35
CA LEU A 314 -14.07 -17.42 -0.09
C LEU A 314 -15.08 -16.50 0.62
N GLN A 315 -16.22 -16.17 0.01
CA GLN A 315 -17.21 -15.25 0.55
C GLN A 315 -16.60 -13.87 0.93
N MET A 316 -15.74 -13.37 0.05
CA MET A 316 -15.03 -12.10 0.22
C MET A 316 -15.64 -11.01 -0.66
N ASN A 317 -16.10 -9.93 -0.05
CA ASN A 317 -16.53 -8.70 -0.73
C ASN A 317 -15.43 -7.61 -0.68
N ARG A 318 -14.48 -7.74 0.22
CA ARG A 318 -13.35 -6.80 0.38
C ARG A 318 -12.06 -7.56 0.60
N GLN A 319 -11.02 -7.20 -0.19
CA GLN A 319 -9.67 -7.77 -0.04
C GLN A 319 -8.62 -6.68 -0.22
N ILE A 320 -7.54 -6.72 0.58
CA ILE A 320 -6.39 -5.83 0.48
C ILE A 320 -5.14 -6.70 0.31
N PHE A 321 -4.43 -6.49 -0.78
CA PHE A 321 -3.19 -7.21 -1.10
C PHE A 321 -1.99 -6.30 -0.95
N PHE A 322 -0.87 -6.88 -0.52
CA PHE A 322 0.41 -6.18 -0.39
C PHE A 322 1.52 -6.97 -1.05
N VAL A 323 2.30 -6.26 -1.88
CA VAL A 323 3.51 -6.75 -2.51
C VAL A 323 4.61 -5.72 -2.30
N GLU A 324 5.77 -6.15 -1.82
CA GLU A 324 6.98 -5.34 -1.80
C GLU A 324 7.86 -5.73 -2.98
N PHE A 325 8.25 -4.74 -3.76
CA PHE A 325 9.22 -4.85 -4.84
C PHE A 325 10.43 -4.01 -4.46
N GLY A 326 11.37 -4.62 -3.75
CA GLY A 326 12.57 -3.98 -3.23
C GLY A 326 13.67 -3.85 -4.28
N GLY A 327 14.73 -3.12 -3.92
CA GLY A 327 15.93 -2.96 -4.76
C GLY A 327 16.05 -1.60 -5.45
N TRP A 328 15.16 -0.64 -5.19
CA TRP A 328 15.15 0.67 -5.85
C TRP A 328 16.17 1.68 -5.29
N ASP A 329 16.99 1.31 -4.33
CA ASP A 329 17.98 2.21 -3.71
C ASP A 329 19.24 2.40 -4.57
N HIS A 330 19.03 2.97 -5.76
CA HIS A 330 20.06 3.10 -6.79
C HIS A 330 21.00 4.28 -6.53
N HIS A 331 21.91 4.13 -5.58
CA HIS A 331 23.04 5.05 -5.40
C HIS A 331 24.14 4.84 -6.45
N ASP A 332 24.10 3.72 -7.15
CA ASP A 332 25.01 3.33 -8.23
C ASP A 332 24.26 2.59 -9.33
N GLU A 333 24.79 2.60 -10.54
CA GLU A 333 24.25 1.90 -11.73
C GLU A 333 22.75 2.13 -11.98
N LEU A 334 22.24 3.32 -11.66
CA LEU A 334 20.82 3.63 -11.69
C LEU A 334 20.15 3.34 -13.05
N LEU A 335 20.77 3.77 -14.15
CA LEU A 335 20.13 3.66 -15.48
C LEU A 335 19.91 2.21 -15.90
N VAL A 336 20.84 1.33 -15.60
CA VAL A 336 20.77 -0.09 -15.95
C VAL A 336 19.78 -0.81 -15.04
N ASN A 337 19.98 -0.68 -13.73
CA ASN A 337 19.15 -1.36 -12.74
C ASN A 337 17.66 -0.91 -12.83
N GLN A 338 17.44 0.38 -12.98
CA GLN A 338 16.07 0.90 -13.14
C GLN A 338 15.42 0.40 -14.43
N ALA A 339 16.15 0.30 -15.54
CA ALA A 339 15.61 -0.20 -16.80
C ALA A 339 15.15 -1.66 -16.69
N GLU A 340 15.93 -2.50 -16.01
CA GLU A 340 15.60 -3.91 -15.76
C GLU A 340 14.38 -4.04 -14.84
N MET A 341 14.39 -3.36 -13.70
CA MET A 341 13.29 -3.40 -12.73
C MET A 341 11.99 -2.81 -13.30
N LEU A 342 12.05 -1.71 -14.06
CA LEU A 342 10.88 -1.18 -14.75
C LEU A 342 10.32 -2.14 -15.80
N THR A 343 11.17 -2.92 -16.47
CA THR A 343 10.74 -3.97 -17.41
C THR A 343 9.96 -5.07 -16.68
N GLU A 344 10.45 -5.49 -15.53
CA GLU A 344 9.75 -6.47 -14.68
C GLU A 344 8.40 -5.93 -14.20
N LEU A 345 8.38 -4.71 -13.69
CA LEU A 345 7.16 -4.02 -13.24
C LEU A 345 6.12 -3.88 -14.37
N ASP A 346 6.56 -3.44 -15.56
CA ASP A 346 5.73 -3.27 -16.77
C ASP A 346 5.03 -4.57 -17.17
N ASN A 347 5.80 -5.68 -17.14
CA ASN A 347 5.28 -7.02 -17.47
C ASN A 347 4.26 -7.48 -16.43
N ALA A 348 4.60 -7.42 -15.15
CA ALA A 348 3.76 -7.91 -14.06
C ALA A 348 2.42 -7.16 -13.99
N LEU A 349 2.44 -5.83 -14.13
CA LEU A 349 1.23 -5.00 -14.15
C LEU A 349 0.33 -5.33 -15.35
N TYR A 350 0.90 -5.49 -16.52
CA TYR A 350 0.14 -5.86 -17.73
C TYR A 350 -0.52 -7.23 -17.58
N GLN A 351 0.22 -8.23 -17.12
CA GLN A 351 -0.28 -9.59 -16.91
C GLN A 351 -1.43 -9.60 -15.89
N PHE A 352 -1.28 -8.83 -14.80
CA PHE A 352 -2.32 -8.69 -13.80
C PHE A 352 -3.57 -7.98 -14.33
N ASN A 353 -3.40 -6.88 -15.07
CA ASN A 353 -4.52 -6.18 -15.70
C ASN A 353 -5.30 -7.12 -16.65
N ALA A 354 -4.58 -7.88 -17.49
CA ALA A 354 -5.20 -8.85 -18.40
C ALA A 354 -5.98 -9.94 -17.65
N ALA A 355 -5.45 -10.44 -16.54
CA ALA A 355 -6.15 -11.39 -15.67
C ALA A 355 -7.44 -10.79 -15.07
N MET A 356 -7.42 -9.54 -14.62
CA MET A 356 -8.62 -8.86 -14.09
C MET A 356 -9.67 -8.63 -15.19
N GLU A 357 -9.25 -8.38 -16.43
CA GLU A 357 -10.15 -8.29 -17.59
C GLU A 357 -10.76 -9.63 -17.93
N GLN A 358 -9.96 -10.70 -17.99
CA GLN A 358 -10.44 -12.06 -18.20
C GLN A 358 -11.49 -12.48 -17.14
N LEU A 359 -11.27 -12.09 -15.87
CA LEU A 359 -12.22 -12.34 -14.78
C LEU A 359 -13.46 -11.41 -14.81
N GLY A 360 -13.49 -10.40 -15.68
CA GLY A 360 -14.60 -9.45 -15.82
C GLY A 360 -14.78 -8.51 -14.64
N ILE A 361 -13.70 -8.24 -13.87
CA ILE A 361 -13.75 -7.48 -12.62
C ILE A 361 -12.74 -6.33 -12.54
N SER A 362 -12.16 -5.93 -13.65
CA SER A 362 -11.13 -4.88 -13.66
C SER A 362 -11.59 -3.56 -13.02
N ASN A 363 -12.89 -3.22 -13.09
CA ASN A 363 -13.49 -2.05 -12.44
C ASN A 363 -13.67 -2.20 -10.92
N LYS A 364 -13.40 -3.36 -10.37
CA LYS A 364 -13.53 -3.69 -8.94
C LYS A 364 -12.16 -3.85 -8.26
N VAL A 365 -11.08 -3.75 -9.01
CA VAL A 365 -9.71 -3.93 -8.52
C VAL A 365 -8.90 -2.68 -8.85
N THR A 366 -8.32 -2.06 -7.82
CA THR A 366 -7.44 -0.91 -7.97
C THR A 366 -6.06 -1.26 -7.44
N THR A 367 -5.07 -1.19 -8.34
CA THR A 367 -3.64 -1.33 -8.01
C THR A 367 -3.04 0.06 -7.87
N PHE A 368 -2.26 0.28 -6.81
CA PHE A 368 -1.61 1.55 -6.53
C PHE A 368 -0.18 1.35 -6.07
N SER A 369 0.70 2.28 -6.44
CA SER A 369 2.10 2.22 -6.08
C SER A 369 2.43 3.12 -4.90
N LEU A 370 3.37 2.67 -4.08
CA LEU A 370 4.04 3.43 -3.04
C LEU A 370 5.56 3.41 -3.30
N SER A 371 6.24 4.43 -2.85
CA SER A 371 7.68 4.42 -2.60
C SER A 371 7.92 5.35 -1.42
N GLU A 372 8.82 5.02 -0.53
CA GLU A 372 9.03 5.75 0.72
C GLU A 372 9.44 7.21 0.49
N PHE A 373 10.14 7.46 -0.60
CA PHE A 373 10.50 8.79 -1.11
C PHE A 373 10.86 8.68 -2.59
N SER A 374 11.10 9.80 -3.24
CA SER A 374 11.71 9.84 -4.57
C SER A 374 13.24 9.98 -4.47
N ARG A 375 13.90 10.05 -5.61
CA ARG A 375 15.35 10.24 -5.71
C ARG A 375 15.64 11.69 -6.11
N THR A 376 16.84 12.18 -5.72
CA THR A 376 17.31 13.51 -6.11
C THR A 376 17.30 13.67 -7.63
N LEU A 377 16.95 14.87 -8.10
CA LEU A 377 17.06 15.19 -9.52
C LEU A 377 18.51 15.23 -9.99
N THR A 378 19.44 15.55 -9.09
CA THR A 378 20.87 15.57 -9.41
C THR A 378 21.49 14.19 -9.30
N SER A 379 22.50 13.95 -10.13
CA SER A 379 23.35 12.77 -10.06
C SER A 379 24.35 12.88 -8.91
N ASN A 380 24.63 11.77 -8.22
CA ASN A 380 25.75 11.64 -7.28
C ASN A 380 27.03 11.07 -7.96
N GLY A 381 26.99 10.89 -9.29
CA GLY A 381 28.06 10.31 -10.11
C GLY A 381 27.57 9.18 -11.00
N ASN A 382 26.97 8.12 -10.46
CA ASN A 382 26.45 6.96 -11.19
C ASN A 382 25.04 6.55 -10.73
N GLY A 383 24.45 7.30 -9.81
CA GLY A 383 23.11 7.12 -9.26
C GLY A 383 22.54 8.42 -8.73
N THR A 384 21.67 8.32 -7.72
CA THR A 384 21.00 9.44 -7.08
C THR A 384 20.86 9.20 -5.58
N ASP A 385 20.63 10.26 -4.82
CA ASP A 385 20.44 10.19 -3.38
C ASP A 385 18.96 10.28 -2.99
N HIS A 386 18.64 10.14 -1.72
CA HIS A 386 17.28 10.21 -1.19
C HIS A 386 16.70 11.62 -1.35
N ALA A 387 15.45 11.71 -1.79
CA ALA A 387 14.71 12.95 -1.92
C ALA A 387 13.33 12.84 -1.24
N TRP A 388 12.38 13.69 -1.58
CA TRP A 388 11.09 13.71 -0.89
C TRP A 388 9.93 13.37 -1.84
N GLY A 389 9.37 14.38 -2.54
CA GLY A 389 8.24 14.20 -3.44
C GLY A 389 8.57 13.46 -4.73
N GLY A 390 7.69 12.59 -5.16
CA GLY A 390 7.82 11.82 -6.40
C GLY A 390 6.49 11.52 -7.07
N ASN A 391 6.54 10.79 -8.18
CA ASN A 391 5.36 10.41 -8.92
C ASN A 391 4.97 8.96 -8.55
N VAL A 392 3.68 8.73 -8.38
CA VAL A 392 3.11 7.39 -8.19
C VAL A 392 2.14 7.08 -9.32
N PHE A 393 1.82 5.79 -9.51
CA PHE A 393 0.81 5.38 -10.48
C PHE A 393 -0.35 4.64 -9.80
N VAL A 394 -1.51 4.71 -10.45
CA VAL A 394 -2.70 3.93 -10.11
C VAL A 394 -3.24 3.25 -11.36
N MET A 395 -3.69 2.01 -11.22
CA MET A 395 -4.17 1.18 -12.32
C MET A 395 -5.45 0.44 -11.92
N GLY A 396 -6.36 0.28 -12.87
CA GLY A 396 -7.60 -0.47 -12.71
C GLY A 396 -8.73 0.12 -13.52
N GLY A 397 -9.82 -0.63 -13.71
CA GLY A 397 -10.97 -0.18 -14.49
C GLY A 397 -11.79 0.95 -13.85
N ALA A 398 -11.66 1.17 -12.53
CA ALA A 398 -12.29 2.29 -11.82
C ALA A 398 -11.44 3.57 -11.88
N VAL A 399 -10.20 3.48 -12.37
CA VAL A 399 -9.32 4.64 -12.49
C VAL A 399 -9.80 5.53 -13.64
N SER A 400 -9.97 6.82 -13.37
CA SER A 400 -10.16 7.84 -14.41
C SER A 400 -8.81 8.09 -15.10
N GLY A 401 -8.42 7.12 -15.92
CA GLY A 401 -7.09 6.97 -16.48
C GLY A 401 -6.73 8.01 -17.56
N ARG A 402 -5.54 7.82 -18.17
CA ARG A 402 -4.99 8.72 -19.19
C ARG A 402 -4.89 10.17 -18.71
N LYS A 403 -4.56 10.34 -17.42
CA LYS A 403 -4.38 11.66 -16.78
C LYS A 403 -3.15 11.65 -15.89
N ILE A 404 -2.60 12.81 -15.68
CA ILE A 404 -1.58 13.10 -14.68
C ILE A 404 -2.24 14.04 -13.68
N TYR A 405 -2.48 13.54 -12.47
CA TYR A 405 -3.11 14.27 -11.37
C TYR A 405 -2.06 15.00 -10.53
N GLY A 406 -2.49 15.96 -9.74
CA GLY A 406 -1.60 16.84 -8.98
C GLY A 406 -0.89 17.86 -9.90
N THR A 407 0.21 18.39 -9.42
CA THR A 407 1.02 19.36 -10.17
C THR A 407 2.40 18.78 -10.43
N TYR A 408 2.71 18.52 -11.71
CA TYR A 408 4.05 18.09 -12.08
C TYR A 408 5.04 19.24 -11.81
N PRO A 409 6.09 19.04 -11.01
CA PRO A 409 6.95 20.12 -10.56
C PRO A 409 7.86 20.65 -11.68
N SER A 410 8.42 21.83 -11.46
CA SER A 410 9.58 22.28 -12.21
C SER A 410 10.79 21.41 -11.86
N LEU A 411 11.59 21.03 -12.83
CA LEU A 411 12.81 20.26 -12.64
C LEU A 411 14.07 21.14 -12.64
N VAL A 412 13.91 22.47 -12.61
CA VAL A 412 15.02 23.43 -12.48
C VAL A 412 15.54 23.43 -11.06
N LEU A 413 16.85 23.52 -10.89
CA LEU A 413 17.49 23.64 -9.58
C LEU A 413 17.55 25.10 -9.09
N GLY A 414 17.68 25.26 -7.79
CA GLY A 414 17.99 26.54 -7.15
C GLY A 414 16.77 27.44 -6.90
N ASN A 415 17.02 28.70 -6.67
CA ASN A 415 16.05 29.66 -6.12
C ASN A 415 14.83 29.95 -7.01
N SER A 416 14.93 29.70 -8.31
CA SER A 416 13.82 29.87 -9.24
C SER A 416 12.75 28.77 -9.13
N ASN A 417 13.05 27.69 -8.46
CA ASN A 417 12.10 26.61 -8.19
C ASN A 417 11.65 26.67 -6.72
N PRO A 418 10.38 27.04 -6.44
CA PRO A 418 9.89 27.19 -5.07
C PRO A 418 9.75 25.86 -4.30
N LEU A 419 9.89 24.72 -4.97
CA LEU A 419 9.79 23.40 -4.37
C LEU A 419 11.15 22.76 -4.12
N GLU A 420 12.22 23.25 -4.76
CA GLU A 420 13.56 22.64 -4.66
C GLU A 420 14.25 23.07 -3.37
N ILE A 421 14.69 22.09 -2.57
CA ILE A 421 15.27 22.28 -1.22
C ILE A 421 16.71 21.79 -1.09
N GLY A 422 17.41 21.66 -2.21
CA GLY A 422 18.81 21.21 -2.27
C GLY A 422 18.97 19.86 -2.93
N GLY A 423 20.00 19.72 -3.78
CA GLY A 423 20.32 18.49 -4.48
C GLY A 423 19.24 17.98 -5.44
N GLY A 424 18.24 18.81 -5.76
CA GLY A 424 17.09 18.39 -6.55
C GLY A 424 16.06 17.59 -5.75
N SER A 425 16.05 17.68 -4.42
CA SER A 425 14.95 17.22 -3.59
C SER A 425 13.78 18.20 -3.70
N LEU A 426 12.59 17.71 -3.92
CA LEU A 426 11.38 18.53 -4.14
C LEU A 426 10.39 18.37 -3.00
N ILE A 427 9.88 19.48 -2.48
CA ILE A 427 8.75 19.46 -1.54
C ILE A 427 7.52 18.89 -2.27
N PRO A 428 6.80 17.91 -1.68
CA PRO A 428 5.58 17.40 -2.26
C PRO A 428 4.49 18.48 -2.39
N THR A 429 3.74 18.44 -3.49
CA THR A 429 2.55 19.28 -3.70
C THR A 429 1.25 18.52 -3.46
N THR A 430 1.34 17.21 -3.43
CA THR A 430 0.24 16.29 -3.11
C THR A 430 0.60 15.47 -1.89
N SER A 431 -0.23 15.49 -0.85
CA SER A 431 0.04 14.68 0.34
C SER A 431 -0.27 13.21 0.12
N SER A 432 0.52 12.33 0.74
CA SER A 432 0.19 10.90 0.82
C SER A 432 -1.19 10.67 1.47
N ASP A 433 -1.59 11.51 2.43
CA ASP A 433 -2.90 11.42 3.07
C ASP A 433 -4.05 11.61 2.08
N ALA A 434 -3.96 12.60 1.17
CA ALA A 434 -4.98 12.80 0.12
C ALA A 434 -5.02 11.64 -0.87
N TYR A 435 -3.85 11.08 -1.21
CA TYR A 435 -3.73 9.91 -2.08
C TYR A 435 -4.39 8.67 -1.47
N PHE A 436 -4.11 8.39 -0.20
CA PHE A 436 -4.69 7.25 0.51
C PHE A 436 -6.18 7.44 0.85
N ALA A 437 -6.59 8.67 1.19
CA ALA A 437 -7.98 8.97 1.48
C ALA A 437 -8.88 8.68 0.28
N GLU A 438 -8.43 8.95 -0.94
CA GLU A 438 -9.19 8.61 -2.13
C GLU A 438 -9.34 7.09 -2.32
N LEU A 439 -8.26 6.33 -2.11
CA LEU A 439 -8.31 4.87 -2.15
C LEU A 439 -9.25 4.31 -1.08
N ALA A 440 -9.20 4.85 0.14
CA ALA A 440 -10.06 4.45 1.26
C ALA A 440 -11.55 4.75 0.98
N LEU A 441 -11.86 5.93 0.46
CA LEU A 441 -13.23 6.31 0.08
C LEU A 441 -13.78 5.40 -1.02
N TRP A 442 -13.00 5.17 -2.08
CA TRP A 442 -13.40 4.26 -3.14
C TRP A 442 -13.64 2.84 -2.62
N TYR A 443 -12.82 2.39 -1.70
CA TYR A 443 -12.92 1.04 -1.11
C TYR A 443 -14.16 0.87 -0.22
N GLY A 444 -14.75 1.97 0.26
CA GLY A 444 -15.99 1.99 1.04
C GLY A 444 -15.86 2.52 2.48
N VAL A 445 -14.72 3.15 2.80
CA VAL A 445 -14.57 3.82 4.09
C VAL A 445 -15.44 5.08 4.12
N PRO A 446 -16.27 5.29 5.15
CA PRO A 446 -17.06 6.51 5.29
C PRO A 446 -16.16 7.75 5.43
N PRO A 447 -16.56 8.90 4.84
CA PRO A 447 -15.79 10.14 4.94
C PRO A 447 -15.48 10.58 6.38
N SER A 448 -16.37 10.27 7.33
CA SER A 448 -16.20 10.55 8.76
C SER A 448 -15.00 9.83 9.40
N GLU A 449 -14.58 8.70 8.84
CA GLU A 449 -13.49 7.88 9.38
C GLU A 449 -12.11 8.26 8.83
N LEU A 450 -12.04 9.12 7.81
CA LEU A 450 -10.76 9.52 7.20
C LEU A 450 -9.79 10.15 8.19
N VAL A 451 -10.28 10.96 9.14
CA VAL A 451 -9.43 11.59 10.17
C VAL A 451 -8.85 10.54 11.15
N THR A 452 -9.57 9.45 11.36
CA THR A 452 -9.09 8.32 12.18
C THR A 452 -7.96 7.56 11.49
N LEU A 453 -8.07 7.39 10.17
CA LEU A 453 -7.04 6.72 9.35
C LEU A 453 -5.84 7.64 9.11
N PHE A 454 -6.11 8.89 8.76
CA PHE A 454 -5.14 9.88 8.31
C PHE A 454 -5.29 11.16 9.15
N PRO A 455 -4.62 11.26 10.29
CA PRO A 455 -4.85 12.36 11.24
C PRO A 455 -4.60 13.77 10.67
N ASN A 456 -3.74 13.89 9.65
CA ASN A 456 -3.39 15.18 9.04
C ASN A 456 -4.26 15.51 7.81
N ILE A 457 -5.19 14.65 7.40
CA ILE A 457 -6.00 14.82 6.19
C ILE A 457 -6.72 16.17 6.12
N GLY A 458 -7.15 16.69 7.26
CA GLY A 458 -7.84 18.00 7.37
C GLY A 458 -7.02 19.20 6.90
N ASN A 459 -5.68 19.07 6.79
CA ASN A 459 -4.80 20.09 6.25
C ASN A 459 -4.78 20.12 4.72
N PHE A 460 -5.29 19.07 4.05
CA PHE A 460 -5.22 18.88 2.60
C PHE A 460 -6.59 18.72 1.95
N TYR A 461 -7.53 18.16 2.68
CA TYR A 461 -8.85 17.83 2.17
C TYR A 461 -9.91 17.92 3.28
N THR A 462 -11.04 18.54 2.97
CA THR A 462 -12.20 18.50 3.84
C THR A 462 -13.10 17.36 3.41
N PRO A 463 -13.24 16.30 4.22
CA PRO A 463 -14.07 15.15 3.89
C PRO A 463 -15.51 15.54 3.58
N SER A 464 -16.01 15.11 2.41
CA SER A 464 -17.35 15.39 1.91
C SER A 464 -17.87 14.18 1.13
N PRO A 465 -19.17 13.87 1.19
CA PRO A 465 -19.76 12.78 0.41
C PRO A 465 -19.68 12.95 -1.10
N SER A 466 -19.48 14.17 -1.59
CA SER A 466 -19.55 14.51 -3.02
C SER A 466 -18.21 14.85 -3.66
N ASN A 467 -17.14 14.94 -2.89
CA ASN A 467 -15.80 15.31 -3.37
C ASN A 467 -14.78 14.22 -3.09
N MET A 468 -14.00 13.86 -4.09
CA MET A 468 -12.81 13.04 -3.93
C MET A 468 -11.59 13.93 -3.69
N PRO A 469 -10.60 13.50 -2.90
CA PRO A 469 -9.42 14.30 -2.58
C PRO A 469 -8.60 14.74 -3.80
N ILE A 470 -8.48 13.87 -4.80
CA ILE A 470 -7.67 14.11 -6.02
C ILE A 470 -8.52 13.89 -7.27
N GLY A 471 -9.41 12.90 -7.28
CA GLY A 471 -10.36 12.61 -8.37
C GLY A 471 -9.84 11.60 -9.40
N PHE A 472 -8.93 10.72 -9.03
CA PHE A 472 -8.44 9.67 -9.93
C PHE A 472 -9.29 8.38 -9.90
N LEU A 473 -10.21 8.24 -8.95
CA LEU A 473 -11.15 7.13 -8.89
C LEU A 473 -12.59 7.58 -9.14
N THR A 474 -13.31 6.81 -9.92
CA THR A 474 -14.76 6.97 -10.09
C THR A 474 -15.49 6.19 -8.99
N VAL A 475 -16.36 6.87 -8.23
CA VAL A 475 -17.17 6.29 -7.15
C VAL A 475 -18.52 5.85 -7.69
#